data_3837f481b27d8e22891e554f924c07aa
#
_entry.id   3837f481b27d8e22891e554f924c07aa
#
_cell.length_a   1.000
_cell.length_b   1.000
_cell.length_c   1.000
_cell.angle_alpha   90.00
_cell.angle_beta   90.00
_cell.angle_gamma   90.00
#
_symmetry.space_group_name_H-M   'P 1'
#
loop_
_entity.id
_entity.type
_entity.pdbx_description
1 polymer ?
#
loop_
_entity_poly.entity_id
_entity_poly.type
_entity_poly.pdbx_seq_one_letter_code
_entity_poly.pdbx_strand_id
1 'polypeptide(L)'
;FLDNIIKVNSDIKERLFEESVKSKASECLVKTVNEMLNGEEKKYFIHLKTGIKLNSNARIGETVKVHLPIPRNAQQIKNIKIINTSHEPKAIASVDYPQRTIYFEEKITGEDVFTVEYSYENHVKYTNLDPELVSDKQPTFYTEEWPPHIRFTPFLCELAKEIVGTETNPLLKARKIYDYITKNVQYSFMPQYAVLTN
;
A
#
# COMPACT_ATOMS: atom_id res chain seq x y z
N PHE A 1 5.47 2.35 -13.24
CA PHE A 1 6.83 2.82 -13.52
C PHE A 1 6.81 3.98 -14.51
N LEU A 2 6.25 3.79 -15.71
CA LEU A 2 6.19 4.81 -16.76
C LEU A 2 5.42 6.06 -16.31
N ASP A 3 4.29 5.88 -15.64
CA ASP A 3 3.45 6.98 -15.11
C ASP A 3 4.20 7.87 -14.11
N ASN A 4 5.11 7.28 -13.31
CA ASN A 4 5.91 8.05 -12.36
C ASN A 4 7.04 8.82 -13.05
N ILE A 5 7.65 8.24 -14.08
CA ILE A 5 8.65 8.95 -14.90
C ILE A 5 8.03 10.17 -15.58
N ILE A 6 6.81 10.04 -16.09
CA ILE A 6 6.05 11.11 -16.73
C ILE A 6 5.70 12.24 -15.77
N LYS A 7 5.37 11.89 -14.53
CA LYS A 7 5.07 12.90 -13.49
C LYS A 7 6.28 13.75 -13.13
N VAL A 8 7.47 13.17 -13.18
CA VAL A 8 8.73 13.83 -12.80
C VAL A 8 9.37 14.60 -13.98
N ASN A 9 9.13 14.15 -15.21
CA ASN A 9 9.70 14.75 -16.41
C ASN A 9 8.60 15.06 -17.44
N SER A 10 8.07 16.28 -17.41
CA SER A 10 7.05 16.73 -18.37
C SER A 10 7.48 16.57 -19.83
N ASP A 11 8.77 16.77 -20.11
CA ASP A 11 9.35 16.68 -21.47
C ASP A 11 9.33 15.26 -22.02
N ILE A 12 9.40 14.25 -21.16
CA ILE A 12 9.27 12.84 -21.56
C ILE A 12 7.82 12.55 -21.96
N LYS A 13 6.86 13.22 -21.34
CA LYS A 13 5.44 13.10 -21.68
C LYS A 13 5.18 13.44 -23.15
N GLU A 14 5.74 14.53 -23.64
CA GLU A 14 5.59 14.94 -25.06
C GLU A 14 6.30 14.00 -26.01
N ARG A 15 7.45 13.43 -25.60
CA ARG A 15 8.27 12.54 -26.46
C ARG A 15 7.79 11.09 -26.52
N LEU A 16 7.13 10.58 -25.50
CA LEU A 16 6.64 9.20 -25.42
C LEU A 16 5.15 9.05 -25.73
N PHE A 17 4.40 10.15 -25.79
CA PHE A 17 2.93 10.15 -25.81
C PHE A 17 2.28 10.61 -27.10
N GLU A 18 2.93 10.49 -28.21
CA GLU A 18 2.20 10.44 -29.46
C GLU A 18 1.44 9.11 -29.55
N GLU A 19 0.16 9.13 -29.21
CA GLU A 19 -0.89 8.16 -29.55
C GLU A 19 -1.02 6.82 -28.77
N SER A 20 0.00 6.26 -28.13
CA SER A 20 -0.13 4.84 -27.70
C SER A 20 -0.56 4.61 -26.25
N VAL A 21 -0.70 5.60 -25.40
CA VAL A 21 -0.98 5.42 -23.96
C VAL A 21 -2.22 6.16 -23.45
N LYS A 22 -3.19 6.41 -24.28
CA LYS A 22 -4.57 6.54 -23.79
C LYS A 22 -5.11 5.14 -23.48
N SER A 23 -4.55 4.51 -22.45
CA SER A 23 -5.04 3.22 -22.02
C SER A 23 -6.44 3.39 -21.43
N LYS A 24 -7.33 2.43 -21.66
CA LYS A 24 -8.66 2.36 -21.02
C LYS A 24 -8.58 2.53 -19.49
N ALA A 25 -7.46 2.15 -18.89
CA ALA A 25 -7.18 2.35 -17.47
C ALA A 25 -7.06 3.83 -17.09
N SER A 26 -6.45 4.67 -17.93
CA SER A 26 -6.35 6.11 -17.71
C SER A 26 -7.72 6.79 -17.78
N GLU A 27 -8.55 6.41 -18.76
CA GLU A 27 -9.91 6.95 -18.89
C GLU A 27 -10.80 6.54 -17.72
N CYS A 28 -10.72 5.28 -17.28
CA CYS A 28 -11.44 4.79 -16.11
C CYS A 28 -11.02 5.54 -14.84
N LEU A 29 -9.71 5.79 -14.65
CA LEU A 29 -9.21 6.54 -13.51
C LEU A 29 -9.74 7.97 -13.51
N VAL A 30 -9.65 8.68 -14.64
CA VAL A 30 -10.14 10.07 -14.77
C VAL A 30 -11.64 10.14 -14.50
N LYS A 31 -12.42 9.22 -15.05
CA LYS A 31 -13.86 9.13 -14.80
C LYS A 31 -14.14 8.92 -13.31
N THR A 32 -13.47 7.95 -12.67
CA THR A 32 -13.63 7.65 -11.24
C THR A 32 -13.29 8.86 -10.37
N VAL A 33 -12.18 9.55 -10.67
CA VAL A 33 -11.77 10.75 -9.94
C VAL A 33 -12.83 11.86 -10.05
N ASN A 34 -13.34 12.12 -11.26
CA ASN A 34 -14.36 13.15 -11.47
C ASN A 34 -15.66 12.83 -10.73
N GLU A 35 -16.11 11.57 -10.77
CA GLU A 35 -17.29 11.12 -10.03
C GLU A 35 -17.11 11.28 -8.51
N MET A 36 -15.92 10.92 -7.99
CA MET A 36 -15.60 11.10 -6.57
C MET A 36 -15.51 12.56 -6.15
N LEU A 37 -14.98 13.44 -6.99
CA LEU A 37 -14.93 14.89 -6.75
C LEU A 37 -16.34 15.50 -6.68
N ASN A 38 -17.31 14.92 -7.40
CA ASN A 38 -18.72 15.30 -7.32
C ASN A 38 -19.44 14.73 -6.08
N GLY A 39 -18.72 14.10 -5.17
CA GLY A 39 -19.24 13.57 -3.91
C GLY A 39 -19.83 12.16 -4.00
N GLU A 40 -19.63 11.45 -5.13
CA GLU A 40 -20.10 10.08 -5.29
C GLU A 40 -19.22 9.09 -4.52
N GLU A 41 -19.83 8.20 -3.77
CA GLU A 41 -19.17 7.05 -3.18
C GLU A 41 -19.06 5.94 -4.24
N LYS A 42 -17.89 5.34 -4.39
CA LYS A 42 -17.67 4.19 -5.25
C LYS A 42 -17.53 2.92 -4.43
N LYS A 43 -18.29 1.91 -4.80
CA LYS A 43 -18.28 0.59 -4.15
C LYS A 43 -17.79 -0.46 -5.15
N TYR A 44 -16.73 -1.14 -4.77
CA TYR A 44 -16.18 -2.23 -5.57
C TYR A 44 -16.30 -3.53 -4.78
N PHE A 45 -16.90 -4.55 -5.37
CA PHE A 45 -16.82 -5.90 -4.87
C PHE A 45 -15.55 -6.55 -5.42
N ILE A 46 -14.72 -7.02 -4.53
CA ILE A 46 -13.42 -7.61 -4.85
C ILE A 46 -13.44 -9.07 -4.39
N HIS A 47 -13.17 -9.98 -5.32
CA HIS A 47 -13.02 -11.40 -5.07
C HIS A 47 -11.63 -11.82 -5.57
N LEU A 48 -10.82 -12.35 -4.67
CA LEU A 48 -9.43 -12.71 -4.95
C LEU A 48 -9.13 -14.13 -4.47
N LYS A 49 -8.32 -14.83 -5.27
CA LYS A 49 -7.59 -16.01 -4.84
C LYS A 49 -6.10 -15.70 -4.94
N THR A 50 -5.40 -15.79 -3.83
CA THR A 50 -3.97 -15.52 -3.74
C THR A 50 -3.26 -16.64 -3.02
N GLY A 51 -1.96 -16.78 -3.23
CA GLY A 51 -1.18 -17.80 -2.57
C GLY A 51 0.28 -17.81 -2.96
N ILE A 52 0.97 -18.79 -2.44
CA ILE A 52 2.36 -19.08 -2.75
C ILE A 52 2.52 -20.55 -3.14
N LYS A 53 3.46 -20.82 -4.03
CA LYS A 53 3.94 -22.16 -4.36
C LYS A 53 5.35 -22.30 -3.80
N LEU A 54 5.62 -23.41 -3.10
CA LEU A 54 6.97 -23.73 -2.67
C LEU A 54 7.84 -24.02 -3.89
N ASN A 55 9.09 -23.58 -3.85
CA ASN A 55 10.04 -23.87 -4.91
C ASN A 55 10.62 -25.28 -4.76
N SER A 56 11.34 -25.74 -5.80
CA SER A 56 11.94 -27.08 -5.85
C SER A 56 13.02 -27.34 -4.79
N ASN A 57 13.47 -26.33 -4.05
CA ASN A 57 14.47 -26.46 -2.99
C ASN A 57 13.85 -26.81 -1.63
N ALA A 58 12.53 -26.83 -1.54
CA ALA A 58 11.83 -27.22 -0.33
C ALA A 58 12.08 -28.71 -0.04
N ARG A 59 12.44 -29.04 1.20
CA ARG A 59 12.78 -30.43 1.59
C ARG A 59 11.54 -31.15 2.05
N ILE A 60 11.23 -32.25 1.37
CA ILE A 60 10.11 -33.13 1.73
C ILE A 60 10.25 -33.61 3.18
N GLY A 61 9.16 -33.57 3.94
CA GLY A 61 9.08 -33.99 5.33
C GLY A 61 9.41 -32.90 6.36
N GLU A 62 10.02 -31.77 5.96
CA GLU A 62 10.20 -30.62 6.84
C GLU A 62 8.86 -29.89 7.06
N THR A 63 8.72 -29.23 8.19
CA THR A 63 7.54 -28.40 8.49
C THR A 63 7.72 -27.02 7.94
N VAL A 64 6.76 -26.59 7.13
CA VAL A 64 6.67 -25.20 6.63
C VAL A 64 5.64 -24.40 7.40
N LYS A 65 5.95 -23.14 7.68
CA LYS A 65 5.06 -22.14 8.29
C LYS A 65 4.76 -21.06 7.27
N VAL A 66 3.50 -20.91 6.93
CA VAL A 66 3.06 -20.00 5.87
C VAL A 66 2.06 -18.99 6.43
N HIS A 67 2.34 -17.70 6.21
CA HIS A 67 1.42 -16.62 6.50
C HIS A 67 1.00 -15.97 5.18
N LEU A 68 -0.29 -16.04 4.85
CA LEU A 68 -0.84 -15.30 3.70
C LEU A 68 -1.60 -14.08 4.21
N PRO A 69 -1.33 -12.87 3.68
CA PRO A 69 -2.07 -11.67 4.06
C PRO A 69 -3.51 -11.76 3.58
N ILE A 70 -4.43 -11.34 4.45
CA ILE A 70 -5.86 -11.25 4.18
C ILE A 70 -6.39 -9.89 4.62
N PRO A 71 -7.48 -9.38 4.00
CA PRO A 71 -8.02 -8.07 4.34
C PRO A 71 -8.47 -7.98 5.80
N ARG A 72 -8.29 -6.81 6.39
CA ARG A 72 -8.77 -6.46 7.73
C ARG A 72 -9.85 -5.40 7.66
N ASN A 73 -10.60 -5.22 8.74
CA ASN A 73 -11.46 -4.06 8.90
C ASN A 73 -10.65 -2.77 8.77
N ALA A 74 -11.11 -1.89 7.91
CA ALA A 74 -10.53 -0.58 7.71
C ALA A 74 -11.65 0.40 7.35
N GLN A 75 -11.33 1.70 7.27
CA GLN A 75 -12.32 2.74 6.99
C GLN A 75 -13.14 2.44 5.73
N GLN A 76 -12.50 1.94 4.69
CA GLN A 76 -13.13 1.67 3.39
C GLN A 76 -13.37 0.18 3.10
N ILE A 77 -12.83 -0.72 3.90
CA ILE A 77 -12.95 -2.17 3.69
C ILE A 77 -14.08 -2.73 4.54
N LYS A 78 -15.07 -3.36 3.89
CA LYS A 78 -16.28 -3.90 4.49
C LYS A 78 -16.58 -5.31 4.01
N ASN A 79 -17.44 -6.01 4.72
CA ASN A 79 -18.02 -7.29 4.30
C ASN A 79 -17.00 -8.35 3.89
N ILE A 80 -15.91 -8.47 4.68
CA ILE A 80 -14.84 -9.44 4.45
C ILE A 80 -15.35 -10.86 4.69
N LYS A 81 -15.13 -11.75 3.70
CA LYS A 81 -15.45 -13.18 3.80
C LYS A 81 -14.27 -14.01 3.33
N ILE A 82 -13.84 -14.99 4.13
CA ILE A 82 -12.96 -16.06 3.69
C ILE A 82 -13.83 -17.11 3.03
N ILE A 83 -13.56 -17.46 1.78
CA ILE A 83 -14.38 -18.35 0.96
C ILE A 83 -13.80 -19.75 0.96
N ASN A 84 -12.50 -19.86 0.71
CA ASN A 84 -11.83 -21.15 0.61
C ASN A 84 -10.34 -21.06 0.96
N THR A 85 -9.78 -22.17 1.40
CA THR A 85 -8.34 -22.31 1.70
C THR A 85 -7.86 -23.64 1.15
N SER A 86 -6.59 -23.71 0.72
CA SER A 86 -5.99 -24.97 0.22
C SER A 86 -5.75 -26.01 1.31
N HIS A 87 -5.55 -25.56 2.55
CA HIS A 87 -5.28 -26.39 3.73
C HIS A 87 -6.10 -25.87 4.91
N GLU A 88 -6.29 -26.69 5.93
CA GLU A 88 -6.91 -26.26 7.18
C GLU A 88 -5.99 -25.25 7.89
N PRO A 89 -6.44 -24.02 8.12
CA PRO A 89 -5.60 -23.02 8.77
C PRO A 89 -5.42 -23.33 10.26
N LYS A 90 -4.19 -23.23 10.76
CA LYS A 90 -3.89 -23.32 12.21
C LYS A 90 -4.41 -22.10 12.96
N ALA A 91 -4.41 -20.93 12.31
CA ALA A 91 -4.97 -19.71 12.89
C ALA A 91 -5.39 -18.72 11.79
N ILE A 92 -6.43 -17.96 12.09
CA ILE A 92 -6.86 -16.80 11.31
C ILE A 92 -6.84 -15.61 12.28
N ALA A 93 -6.04 -14.59 11.98
CA ALA A 93 -5.95 -13.41 12.81
C ALA A 93 -7.31 -12.68 12.88
N SER A 94 -7.58 -12.02 14.02
CA SER A 94 -8.80 -11.20 14.21
C SER A 94 -8.97 -10.21 13.06
N VAL A 95 -10.21 -9.92 12.71
CA VAL A 95 -10.56 -8.99 11.62
C VAL A 95 -10.00 -7.58 11.82
N ASP A 96 -9.72 -7.19 13.07
CA ASP A 96 -9.17 -5.88 13.43
C ASP A 96 -7.65 -5.89 13.64
N TYR A 97 -7.00 -7.05 13.47
CA TYR A 97 -5.55 -7.14 13.66
C TYR A 97 -4.80 -6.35 12.57
N PRO A 98 -3.85 -5.48 12.93
CA PRO A 98 -3.18 -4.58 11.98
C PRO A 98 -2.52 -5.26 10.79
N GLN A 99 -1.82 -6.37 11.02
CA GLN A 99 -1.18 -7.21 10.00
C GLN A 99 -1.89 -8.55 9.90
N ARG A 100 -3.16 -8.51 9.47
CA ARG A 100 -4.01 -9.69 9.44
C ARG A 100 -3.53 -10.72 8.44
N THR A 101 -3.30 -11.94 8.92
CA THR A 101 -2.91 -13.08 8.11
C THR A 101 -3.75 -14.31 8.45
N ILE A 102 -3.77 -15.25 7.51
CA ILE A 102 -4.12 -16.66 7.73
C ILE A 102 -2.84 -17.46 7.83
N TYR A 103 -2.75 -18.36 8.81
CA TYR A 103 -1.56 -19.13 9.13
C TYR A 103 -1.77 -20.61 8.86
N PHE A 104 -0.84 -21.23 8.15
CA PHE A 104 -0.75 -22.64 7.90
C PHE A 104 0.55 -23.21 8.47
N GLU A 105 0.51 -24.43 8.94
CA GLU A 105 1.68 -25.19 9.39
C GLU A 105 1.52 -26.63 8.93
N GLU A 106 2.29 -27.03 7.92
CA GLU A 106 2.14 -28.30 7.23
C GLU A 106 3.51 -28.96 6.97
N LYS A 107 3.50 -30.28 6.82
CA LYS A 107 4.69 -31.01 6.32
C LYS A 107 4.74 -30.91 4.80
N ILE A 108 5.93 -30.59 4.29
CA ILE A 108 6.17 -30.48 2.85
C ILE A 108 6.07 -31.88 2.23
N THR A 109 5.21 -32.00 1.22
CA THR A 109 4.98 -33.25 0.47
C THR A 109 5.56 -33.23 -0.93
N GLY A 110 5.95 -32.05 -1.43
CA GLY A 110 6.52 -31.84 -2.75
C GLY A 110 6.21 -30.44 -3.28
N GLU A 111 5.46 -30.34 -4.35
CA GLU A 111 5.02 -29.06 -4.92
C GLU A 111 3.80 -28.51 -4.18
N ASP A 112 3.97 -28.15 -2.91
CA ASP A 112 2.86 -27.64 -2.10
C ASP A 112 2.50 -26.21 -2.49
N VAL A 113 1.19 -25.95 -2.62
CA VAL A 113 0.61 -24.66 -2.96
C VAL A 113 -0.33 -24.23 -1.84
N PHE A 114 -0.02 -23.14 -1.18
CA PHE A 114 -0.86 -22.54 -0.15
C PHE A 114 -1.66 -21.39 -0.73
N THR A 115 -2.99 -21.51 -0.69
CA THR A 115 -3.89 -20.48 -1.22
C THR A 115 -4.96 -20.11 -0.22
N VAL A 116 -5.40 -18.87 -0.31
CA VAL A 116 -6.62 -18.37 0.31
C VAL A 116 -7.46 -17.64 -0.73
N GLU A 117 -8.76 -17.88 -0.69
CA GLU A 117 -9.76 -17.21 -1.50
C GLU A 117 -10.67 -16.41 -0.58
N TYR A 118 -10.86 -15.13 -0.89
CA TYR A 118 -11.65 -14.22 -0.08
C TYR A 118 -12.33 -13.15 -0.92
N SER A 119 -13.37 -12.56 -0.35
CA SER A 119 -14.03 -11.39 -0.93
C SER A 119 -14.17 -10.28 0.09
N TYR A 120 -14.29 -9.06 -0.40
CA TYR A 120 -14.60 -7.88 0.40
C TYR A 120 -15.17 -6.77 -0.46
N GLU A 121 -15.76 -5.78 0.17
CA GLU A 121 -16.18 -4.55 -0.48
C GLU A 121 -15.20 -3.43 -0.15
N ASN A 122 -14.82 -2.66 -1.18
CA ASN A 122 -14.03 -1.45 -1.03
C ASN A 122 -14.93 -0.24 -1.30
N HIS A 123 -15.23 0.52 -0.24
CA HIS A 123 -16.05 1.71 -0.28
C HIS A 123 -15.16 2.94 -0.34
N VAL A 124 -14.96 3.49 -1.51
CA VAL A 124 -14.07 4.62 -1.74
C VAL A 124 -14.87 5.90 -1.82
N LYS A 125 -14.55 6.84 -0.92
CA LYS A 125 -15.16 8.17 -0.88
C LYS A 125 -14.05 9.22 -0.88
N TYR A 126 -14.21 10.24 -1.69
CA TYR A 126 -13.33 11.41 -1.63
C TYR A 126 -13.61 12.20 -0.35
N THR A 127 -12.56 12.52 0.37
CA THR A 127 -12.64 13.41 1.54
C THR A 127 -11.93 14.71 1.18
N ASN A 128 -12.69 15.77 1.10
CA ASN A 128 -12.11 17.11 0.99
C ASN A 128 -11.48 17.47 2.34
N LEU A 129 -10.16 17.59 2.35
CA LEU A 129 -9.41 17.93 3.56
C LEU A 129 -9.39 19.46 3.72
N ASP A 130 -9.92 19.95 4.82
CA ASP A 130 -9.96 21.35 5.17
C ASP A 130 -8.94 21.65 6.28
N PRO A 131 -7.92 22.47 6.03
CA PRO A 131 -6.93 22.84 7.04
C PRO A 131 -7.52 23.56 8.27
N GLU A 132 -8.64 24.26 8.12
CA GLU A 132 -9.30 24.96 9.22
C GLU A 132 -10.00 24.01 10.20
N LEU A 133 -10.32 22.80 9.75
CA LEU A 133 -10.94 21.76 10.57
C LEU A 133 -9.92 20.85 11.28
N VAL A 134 -8.64 21.14 11.17
CA VAL A 134 -7.60 20.33 11.80
C VAL A 134 -7.64 20.53 13.32
N SER A 135 -7.81 19.43 14.05
CA SER A 135 -7.81 19.45 15.50
C SER A 135 -6.41 19.78 16.07
N ASP A 136 -6.37 20.58 17.14
CA ASP A 136 -5.14 20.80 17.91
C ASP A 136 -4.61 19.53 18.58
N LYS A 137 -5.50 18.57 18.82
CA LYS A 137 -5.15 17.26 19.37
C LYS A 137 -4.67 16.33 18.26
N GLN A 138 -3.35 16.29 18.07
CA GLN A 138 -2.70 15.41 17.11
C GLN A 138 -2.30 14.07 17.74
N PRO A 139 -2.32 12.96 16.95
CA PRO A 139 -1.80 11.68 17.44
C PRO A 139 -0.29 11.74 17.70
N THR A 140 0.15 11.06 18.76
CA THR A 140 1.56 11.03 19.19
C THR A 140 2.23 9.68 18.96
N PHE A 141 1.59 8.78 18.22
CA PHE A 141 2.14 7.46 17.91
C PHE A 141 2.95 7.48 16.61
N TYR A 142 3.91 6.56 16.50
CA TYR A 142 4.81 6.42 15.34
C TYR A 142 5.67 7.66 15.06
N THR A 143 6.09 8.36 16.11
CA THR A 143 6.93 9.55 16.02
C THR A 143 8.39 9.28 16.33
N GLU A 144 8.77 8.03 16.59
CA GLU A 144 10.10 7.61 16.98
C GLU A 144 10.90 7.02 15.81
N GLU A 145 12.23 7.07 15.93
CA GLU A 145 13.10 6.32 15.04
C GLU A 145 12.91 4.82 15.24
N TRP A 146 13.03 4.06 14.14
CA TRP A 146 13.05 2.59 14.16
C TRP A 146 14.20 2.08 13.29
N PRO A 147 15.44 2.14 13.80
CA PRO A 147 16.60 1.68 13.06
C PRO A 147 16.50 0.19 12.67
N PRO A 148 17.04 -0.19 11.52
CA PRO A 148 17.77 0.63 10.55
C PRO A 148 16.86 1.38 9.55
N HIS A 149 15.54 1.12 9.54
CA HIS A 149 14.63 1.52 8.47
C HIS A 149 14.10 2.96 8.59
N ILE A 150 13.87 3.41 9.82
CA ILE A 150 13.37 4.77 10.09
C ILE A 150 14.43 5.50 10.93
N ARG A 151 15.09 6.47 10.32
CA ARG A 151 16.13 7.27 10.96
C ARG A 151 15.95 8.74 10.64
N PHE A 152 16.09 9.58 11.65
CA PHE A 152 16.05 11.05 11.53
C PHE A 152 17.47 11.60 11.42
N THR A 153 18.09 11.36 10.27
CA THR A 153 19.43 11.89 10.01
C THR A 153 19.42 13.42 10.01
N PRO A 154 20.55 14.09 10.33
CA PRO A 154 20.63 15.54 10.22
C PRO A 154 20.17 16.08 8.87
N PHE A 155 20.54 15.41 7.79
CA PHE A 155 20.10 15.76 6.43
C PHE A 155 18.57 15.74 6.30
N LEU A 156 17.89 14.67 6.74
CA LEU A 156 16.43 14.57 6.66
C LEU A 156 15.73 15.61 7.55
N CYS A 157 16.30 15.90 8.72
CA CYS A 157 15.75 16.92 9.60
C CYS A 157 15.84 18.32 8.98
N GLU A 158 16.98 18.69 8.39
CA GLU A 158 17.14 19.99 7.72
C GLU A 158 16.27 20.08 6.47
N LEU A 159 16.22 19.04 5.65
CA LEU A 159 15.35 18.98 4.47
C LEU A 159 13.87 19.15 4.87
N ALA A 160 13.42 18.47 5.92
CA ALA A 160 12.04 18.61 6.40
C ALA A 160 11.74 20.05 6.85
N LYS A 161 12.68 20.71 7.54
CA LYS A 161 12.56 22.12 7.93
C LYS A 161 12.49 23.04 6.72
N GLU A 162 13.34 22.81 5.71
CA GLU A 162 13.32 23.58 4.46
C GLU A 162 11.98 23.46 3.73
N ILE A 163 11.48 22.23 3.58
CA ILE A 163 10.20 21.97 2.89
C ILE A 163 9.03 22.62 3.64
N VAL A 164 8.96 22.42 4.94
CA VAL A 164 7.86 22.88 5.78
C VAL A 164 7.93 24.40 5.99
N GLY A 165 9.13 24.96 6.19
CA GLY A 165 9.34 26.37 6.50
C GLY A 165 8.66 26.77 7.81
N THR A 166 7.95 27.88 7.77
CA THR A 166 7.21 28.44 8.93
C THR A 166 5.79 27.89 9.10
N GLU A 167 5.39 26.89 8.29
CA GLU A 167 4.04 26.32 8.36
C GLU A 167 3.79 25.66 9.73
N THR A 168 2.66 25.96 10.36
CA THR A 168 2.28 25.39 11.66
C THR A 168 1.20 24.34 11.55
N ASN A 169 0.31 24.45 10.56
CA ASN A 169 -0.81 23.53 10.38
C ASN A 169 -0.30 22.14 9.94
N PRO A 170 -0.59 21.05 10.69
CA PRO A 170 -0.07 19.72 10.38
C PRO A 170 -0.53 19.17 9.03
N LEU A 171 -1.75 19.48 8.59
CA LEU A 171 -2.24 19.07 7.28
C LEU A 171 -1.47 19.76 6.15
N LEU A 172 -1.23 21.05 6.27
CA LEU A 172 -0.44 21.81 5.28
C LEU A 172 1.04 21.39 5.29
N LYS A 173 1.62 21.07 6.46
CA LYS A 173 2.95 20.45 6.53
C LYS A 173 3.00 19.13 5.75
N ALA A 174 2.04 18.24 6.00
CA ALA A 174 1.95 16.96 5.30
C ALA A 174 1.79 17.18 3.78
N ARG A 175 0.99 18.17 3.36
CA ARG A 175 0.82 18.51 1.96
C ARG A 175 2.10 18.98 1.30
N LYS A 176 2.86 19.86 1.95
CA LYS A 176 4.16 20.32 1.43
C LYS A 176 5.15 19.18 1.26
N ILE A 177 5.23 18.30 2.26
CA ILE A 177 6.10 17.10 2.20
C ILE A 177 5.65 16.16 1.06
N TYR A 178 4.36 15.91 0.94
CA TYR A 178 3.80 15.11 -0.16
C TYR A 178 4.14 15.70 -1.53
N ASP A 179 3.92 17.00 -1.71
CA ASP A 179 4.21 17.68 -2.97
C ASP A 179 5.71 17.65 -3.30
N TYR A 180 6.59 17.79 -2.28
CA TYR A 180 8.02 17.63 -2.47
C TYR A 180 8.38 16.23 -2.93
N ILE A 181 7.90 15.19 -2.25
CA ILE A 181 8.19 13.79 -2.60
C ILE A 181 7.70 13.48 -4.01
N THR A 182 6.47 13.86 -4.35
CA THR A 182 5.90 13.55 -5.67
C THR A 182 6.59 14.24 -6.84
N LYS A 183 7.23 15.41 -6.59
CA LYS A 183 7.93 16.19 -7.62
C LYS A 183 9.42 15.84 -7.72
N ASN A 184 10.06 15.52 -6.60
CA ASN A 184 11.52 15.43 -6.52
C ASN A 184 12.06 14.01 -6.29
N VAL A 185 11.23 13.09 -5.78
CA VAL A 185 11.65 11.72 -5.50
C VAL A 185 11.18 10.81 -6.64
N GLN A 186 12.14 10.24 -7.34
CA GLN A 186 11.86 9.30 -8.42
C GLN A 186 11.61 7.90 -7.85
N TYR A 187 10.51 7.26 -8.26
CA TYR A 187 10.29 5.85 -7.96
C TYR A 187 11.26 4.99 -8.76
N SER A 188 12.03 4.17 -8.07
CA SER A 188 13.02 3.29 -8.66
C SER A 188 12.95 1.90 -8.05
N PHE A 189 13.63 0.94 -8.70
CA PHE A 189 13.84 -0.38 -8.12
C PHE A 189 14.64 -0.25 -6.82
N MET A 190 14.18 -0.94 -5.78
CA MET A 190 14.83 -0.98 -4.48
C MET A 190 15.09 -2.44 -4.10
N PRO A 191 16.32 -2.81 -3.71
CA PRO A 191 16.59 -4.14 -3.16
C PRO A 191 15.74 -4.41 -1.92
N GLN A 192 15.52 -5.69 -1.62
CA GLN A 192 14.86 -6.09 -0.39
C GLN A 192 15.66 -5.61 0.83
N TYR A 193 15.00 -5.24 1.91
CA TYR A 193 15.66 -4.76 3.14
C TYR A 193 16.74 -5.69 3.67
N ALA A 194 16.55 -7.00 3.56
CA ALA A 194 17.55 -8.01 3.95
C ALA A 194 18.90 -7.83 3.23
N VAL A 195 18.91 -7.23 2.04
CA VAL A 195 20.14 -6.96 1.27
C VAL A 195 20.77 -5.63 1.68
N LEU A 196 19.98 -4.71 2.24
CA LEU A 196 20.44 -3.37 2.65
C LEU A 196 21.03 -3.32 4.07
N THR A 197 20.80 -4.36 4.87
CA THR A 197 21.20 -4.42 6.30
C THR A 197 22.49 -5.18 6.55
N ASN A 198 23.16 -5.67 5.51
CA ASN A 198 24.46 -6.37 5.58
C ASN A 198 25.61 -5.46 5.20
#